data_06a961d65d346400965b93665fd4f9c8
#
_entry.id   06a961d65d346400965b93665fd4f9c8
#
_cell.length_a   1.000
_cell.length_b   1.000
_cell.length_c   1.000
_cell.angle_alpha   90.00
_cell.angle_beta   90.00
_cell.angle_gamma   90.00
#
_symmetry.space_group_name_H-M   'P 1'
#
loop_
_entity.id
_entity.type
_entity.pdbx_description
1 polymer ?
#
loop_
_entity_poly.entity_id
_entity_poly.type
_entity_poly.pdbx_seq_one_letter_code
_entity_poly.pdbx_strand_id
1 'polypeptide(L)'
;GVISKPFFALSDTVLQVFCCRFADRIGKGIRGAPRDALIATVTPKDVMGASFGLRQSLDSAGAFIGPAIAALLMWLTFDNYRLIFWCALIPGLICLSLIIFEVKAPEPKNAHRTNPISREAMGRLSSAFWMLIAAAAVFSLARFSNAFIVLRAANVGISAAMVPLVMVLMNAVFAFSSYPFGKAADRIHPIWLLTLGIVFLFASQVTLALASSPVWVLAAVVLWGLHLGATQGIFSVFIAKLAPEDLRGTAFG
;
A
#
# COMPACT_ATOMS: atom_id res chain seq x y z
N GLY A 1 10.25 9.91 5.85
CA GLY A 1 8.87 10.34 6.08
C GLY A 1 8.77 11.71 6.75
N VAL A 2 8.64 11.79 8.10
CA VAL A 2 8.43 13.08 8.79
C VAL A 2 9.60 14.04 8.56
N ILE A 3 10.81 13.56 8.72
CA ILE A 3 12.05 14.35 8.57
C ILE A 3 12.22 14.92 7.15
N SER A 4 11.74 14.23 6.11
CA SER A 4 11.88 14.72 4.73
C SER A 4 11.00 15.93 4.41
N LYS A 5 9.91 16.18 5.16
CA LYS A 5 8.97 17.27 4.89
C LYS A 5 9.59 18.67 4.94
N PRO A 6 10.35 19.04 6.01
CA PRO A 6 11.06 20.33 6.05
C PRO A 6 12.04 20.49 4.89
N PHE A 7 12.76 19.43 4.52
CA PHE A 7 13.71 19.48 3.40
C PHE A 7 13.02 19.72 2.06
N PHE A 8 11.81 19.15 1.84
CA PHE A 8 11.00 19.49 0.66
C PHE A 8 10.59 20.96 0.67
N ALA A 9 10.19 21.51 1.83
CA ALA A 9 9.80 22.92 1.95
C ALA A 9 10.96 23.89 1.67
N LEU A 10 12.20 23.49 1.99
CA LEU A 10 13.43 24.28 1.82
C LEU A 10 14.15 24.01 0.49
N SER A 11 13.65 23.09 -0.33
CA SER A 11 14.28 22.74 -1.60
C SER A 11 14.06 23.82 -2.66
N ASP A 12 15.15 24.32 -3.24
CA ASP A 12 15.16 25.34 -4.29
C ASP A 12 15.58 24.75 -5.67
N THR A 13 16.15 23.54 -5.68
CA THR A 13 16.64 22.89 -6.91
C THR A 13 15.99 21.53 -7.14
N VAL A 14 15.89 21.13 -8.42
CA VAL A 14 15.37 19.82 -8.81
C VAL A 14 16.17 18.67 -8.18
N LEU A 15 17.49 18.81 -8.07
CA LEU A 15 18.35 17.81 -7.45
C LEU A 15 18.04 17.62 -5.96
N GLN A 16 17.80 18.71 -5.21
CA GLN A 16 17.41 18.64 -3.81
C GLN A 16 16.07 17.92 -3.65
N VAL A 17 15.07 18.24 -4.49
CA VAL A 17 13.78 17.56 -4.49
C VAL A 17 13.95 16.06 -4.79
N PHE A 18 14.81 15.71 -5.75
CA PHE A 18 15.12 14.31 -6.08
C PHE A 18 15.76 13.58 -4.88
N CYS A 19 16.75 14.15 -4.23
CA CYS A 19 17.41 13.59 -3.05
C CYS A 19 16.42 13.39 -1.90
N CYS A 20 15.58 14.39 -1.62
CA CYS A 20 14.51 14.28 -0.60
C CYS A 20 13.52 13.16 -0.92
N ARG A 21 13.12 13.03 -2.20
CA ARG A 21 12.22 11.96 -2.66
C ARG A 21 12.85 10.59 -2.51
N PHE A 22 14.12 10.47 -2.89
CA PHE A 22 14.88 9.22 -2.77
C PHE A 22 15.01 8.78 -1.31
N ALA A 23 15.42 9.70 -0.41
CA ALA A 23 15.49 9.45 1.03
C ALA A 23 14.14 9.05 1.62
N ASP A 24 13.04 9.70 1.21
CA ASP A 24 11.68 9.34 1.64
C ASP A 24 11.29 7.93 1.20
N ARG A 25 11.68 7.52 -0.02
CA ARG A 25 11.43 6.16 -0.53
C ARG A 25 12.20 5.10 0.24
N ILE A 26 13.48 5.34 0.53
CA ILE A 26 14.28 4.45 1.39
C ILE A 26 13.63 4.32 2.77
N GLY A 27 13.27 5.45 3.41
CA GLY A 27 12.61 5.44 4.71
C GLY A 27 11.27 4.71 4.71
N LYS A 28 10.52 4.75 3.60
CA LYS A 28 9.28 3.99 3.43
C LYS A 28 9.55 2.48 3.34
N GLY A 29 10.58 2.08 2.61
CA GLY A 29 11.00 0.67 2.50
C GLY A 29 11.39 0.09 3.87
N ILE A 30 12.28 0.77 4.59
CA ILE A 30 12.76 0.32 5.90
C ILE A 30 11.61 0.16 6.91
N ARG A 31 10.61 1.03 6.86
CA ARG A 31 9.48 1.04 7.81
C ARG A 31 8.44 -0.03 7.53
N GLY A 32 8.30 -0.47 6.28
CA GLY A 32 7.21 -1.35 5.84
C GLY A 32 7.23 -2.71 6.55
N ALA A 33 8.35 -3.42 6.45
CA ALA A 33 8.50 -4.77 6.96
C ALA A 33 8.35 -4.87 8.50
N PRO A 34 8.99 -4.03 9.34
CA PRO A 34 8.78 -4.05 10.78
C PRO A 34 7.35 -3.77 11.19
N ARG A 35 6.67 -2.85 10.52
CA ARG A 35 5.25 -2.53 10.78
C ARG A 35 4.37 -3.75 10.53
N ASP A 36 4.52 -4.39 9.38
CA ASP A 36 3.67 -5.52 8.99
C ASP A 36 3.99 -6.77 9.85
N ALA A 37 5.26 -6.96 10.23
CA ALA A 37 5.65 -7.98 11.18
C ALA A 37 5.06 -7.74 12.59
N LEU A 38 5.04 -6.50 13.05
CA LEU A 38 4.42 -6.13 14.32
C LEU A 38 2.92 -6.43 14.31
N ILE A 39 2.20 -6.02 13.26
CA ILE A 39 0.78 -6.33 13.09
C ILE A 39 0.56 -7.85 13.14
N ALA A 40 1.36 -8.63 12.40
CA ALA A 40 1.27 -10.09 12.41
C ALA A 40 1.56 -10.73 13.78
N THR A 41 2.35 -10.06 14.64
CA THR A 41 2.73 -10.59 15.95
C THR A 41 1.68 -10.28 17.01
N VAL A 42 1.08 -9.08 16.98
CA VAL A 42 0.11 -8.66 18.01
C VAL A 42 -1.33 -9.04 17.66
N THR A 43 -1.62 -9.39 16.41
CA THR A 43 -2.98 -9.69 15.97
C THR A 43 -3.31 -11.17 16.23
N PRO A 44 -4.47 -11.46 16.85
CA PRO A 44 -5.01 -12.81 16.94
C PRO A 44 -5.22 -13.43 15.56
N LYS A 45 -5.06 -14.76 15.45
CA LYS A 45 -5.12 -15.48 14.16
C LYS A 45 -6.48 -15.44 13.49
N ASP A 46 -7.54 -15.30 14.24
CA ASP A 46 -8.94 -15.25 13.81
C ASP A 46 -9.39 -13.92 13.18
N VAL A 47 -8.61 -12.84 13.40
CA VAL A 47 -8.87 -11.50 12.85
C VAL A 47 -7.70 -10.94 12.03
N MET A 48 -6.77 -11.81 11.62
CA MET A 48 -5.57 -11.42 10.89
C MET A 48 -5.90 -10.74 9.56
N GLY A 49 -6.88 -11.29 8.83
CA GLY A 49 -7.34 -10.72 7.56
C GLY A 49 -7.98 -9.36 7.73
N ALA A 50 -8.87 -9.21 8.72
CA ALA A 50 -9.49 -7.93 9.05
C ALA A 50 -8.44 -6.87 9.42
N SER A 51 -7.40 -7.22 10.18
CA SER A 51 -6.35 -6.30 10.59
C SER A 51 -5.50 -5.81 9.41
N PHE A 52 -5.05 -6.70 8.53
CA PHE A 52 -4.34 -6.30 7.30
C PHE A 52 -5.25 -5.55 6.32
N GLY A 53 -6.53 -5.94 6.23
CA GLY A 53 -7.53 -5.24 5.45
C GLY A 53 -7.78 -3.82 5.95
N LEU A 54 -7.92 -3.62 7.26
CA LEU A 54 -8.07 -2.30 7.88
C LEU A 54 -6.82 -1.43 7.65
N ARG A 55 -5.64 -2.00 7.89
CA ARG A 55 -4.38 -1.30 7.61
C ARG A 55 -4.31 -0.81 6.17
N GLN A 56 -4.66 -1.68 5.21
CA GLN A 56 -4.62 -1.34 3.79
C GLN A 56 -5.68 -0.31 3.41
N SER A 57 -6.87 -0.41 4.02
CA SER A 57 -7.95 0.56 3.89
C SER A 57 -7.50 1.96 4.34
N LEU A 58 -6.87 2.06 5.50
CA LEU A 58 -6.36 3.33 6.05
C LEU A 58 -5.20 3.90 5.22
N ASP A 59 -4.25 3.05 4.76
CA ASP A 59 -3.18 3.47 3.86
C ASP A 59 -3.75 4.07 2.56
N SER A 60 -4.77 3.43 1.98
CA SER A 60 -5.42 3.90 0.75
C SER A 60 -6.29 5.14 0.97
N ALA A 61 -6.99 5.22 2.09
CA ALA A 61 -7.73 6.43 2.49
C ALA A 61 -6.78 7.63 2.59
N GLY A 62 -5.62 7.46 3.23
CA GLY A 62 -4.58 8.49 3.29
C GLY A 62 -4.04 8.90 1.92
N ALA A 63 -3.97 7.94 0.98
CA ALA A 63 -3.46 8.18 -0.37
C ALA A 63 -4.38 9.07 -1.24
N PHE A 64 -5.67 9.15 -0.95
CA PHE A 64 -6.57 10.08 -1.65
C PHE A 64 -6.93 11.33 -0.81
N ILE A 65 -7.09 11.20 0.51
CA ILE A 65 -7.39 12.34 1.40
C ILE A 65 -6.21 13.30 1.45
N GLY A 66 -4.97 12.79 1.52
CA GLY A 66 -3.76 13.62 1.57
C GLY A 66 -3.65 14.60 0.40
N PRO A 67 -3.65 14.14 -0.86
CA PRO A 67 -3.66 15.01 -2.03
C PRO A 67 -4.88 15.94 -2.10
N ALA A 68 -6.06 15.50 -1.66
CA ALA A 68 -7.25 16.34 -1.63
C ALA A 68 -7.09 17.52 -0.67
N ILE A 69 -6.59 17.27 0.54
CA ILE A 69 -6.26 18.34 1.51
C ILE A 69 -5.16 19.26 0.95
N ALA A 70 -4.12 18.68 0.34
CA ALA A 70 -3.05 19.47 -0.27
C ALA A 70 -3.56 20.39 -1.37
N ALA A 71 -4.46 19.90 -2.25
CA ALA A 71 -5.08 20.70 -3.31
C ALA A 71 -5.95 21.83 -2.73
N LEU A 72 -6.74 21.54 -1.69
CA LEU A 72 -7.53 22.55 -0.99
C LEU A 72 -6.65 23.63 -0.37
N LEU A 73 -5.59 23.23 0.33
CA LEU A 73 -4.63 24.17 0.91
C LEU A 73 -3.91 25.00 -0.17
N MET A 74 -3.55 24.37 -1.31
CA MET A 74 -2.95 25.08 -2.44
C MET A 74 -3.86 26.19 -2.94
N TRP A 75 -5.15 25.89 -3.13
CA TRP A 75 -6.15 26.88 -3.53
C TRP A 75 -6.31 28.01 -2.48
N LEU A 76 -6.36 27.65 -1.19
CA LEU A 76 -6.52 28.64 -0.10
C LEU A 76 -5.27 29.51 0.13
N THR A 77 -4.09 29.03 -0.24
CA THR A 77 -2.81 29.71 0.02
C THR A 77 -2.19 30.34 -1.22
N PHE A 78 -2.97 30.48 -2.31
CA PHE A 78 -2.49 31.05 -3.58
C PHE A 78 -1.19 30.39 -4.07
N ASP A 79 -1.21 29.05 -4.21
CA ASP A 79 -0.11 28.23 -4.71
C ASP A 79 1.16 28.23 -3.85
N ASN A 80 1.03 28.47 -2.53
CA ASN A 80 2.16 28.41 -1.61
C ASN A 80 2.49 26.97 -1.20
N TYR A 81 3.21 26.24 -2.07
CA TYR A 81 3.61 24.85 -1.82
C TYR A 81 4.49 24.66 -0.57
N ARG A 82 5.30 25.67 -0.21
CA ARG A 82 6.17 25.60 0.99
C ARG A 82 5.32 25.50 2.27
N LEU A 83 4.28 26.32 2.38
CA LEU A 83 3.35 26.24 3.51
C LEU A 83 2.68 24.87 3.62
N ILE A 84 2.33 24.26 2.50
CA ILE A 84 1.70 22.94 2.49
C ILE A 84 2.65 21.85 3.05
N PHE A 85 3.94 21.90 2.72
CA PHE A 85 4.92 20.98 3.29
C PHE A 85 5.08 21.17 4.80
N TRP A 86 5.03 22.42 5.30
CA TRP A 86 5.03 22.70 6.74
C TRP A 86 3.74 22.19 7.41
N CYS A 87 2.59 22.41 6.83
CA CYS A 87 1.32 21.87 7.33
C CYS A 87 1.35 20.31 7.36
N ALA A 88 1.95 19.66 6.38
CA ALA A 88 2.10 18.21 6.35
C ALA A 88 3.02 17.64 7.46
N LEU A 89 3.81 18.50 8.12
CA LEU A 89 4.63 18.11 9.27
C LEU A 89 3.76 17.79 10.49
N ILE A 90 2.66 18.51 10.70
CA ILE A 90 1.78 18.37 11.87
C ILE A 90 1.25 16.94 12.01
N PRO A 91 0.53 16.36 11.02
CA PRO A 91 0.06 14.97 11.14
C PRO A 91 1.23 13.97 11.21
N GLY A 92 2.38 14.30 10.62
CA GLY A 92 3.60 13.50 10.72
C GLY A 92 4.14 13.45 12.15
N LEU A 93 4.18 14.56 12.87
CA LEU A 93 4.61 14.63 14.26
C LEU A 93 3.61 13.92 15.18
N ILE A 94 2.30 14.10 14.96
CA ILE A 94 1.26 13.38 15.70
C ILE A 94 1.45 11.87 15.55
N CYS A 95 1.66 11.38 14.32
CA CYS A 95 1.89 9.96 14.06
C CYS A 95 3.17 9.46 14.79
N LEU A 96 4.26 10.25 14.77
CA LEU A 96 5.49 9.90 15.45
C LEU A 96 5.30 9.84 16.98
N SER A 97 4.59 10.81 17.55
CA SER A 97 4.28 10.84 18.98
C SER A 97 3.46 9.62 19.39
N LEU A 98 2.42 9.27 18.63
CA LEU A 98 1.61 8.07 18.90
C LEU A 98 2.45 6.79 18.87
N ILE A 99 3.40 6.69 17.92
CA ILE A 99 4.30 5.53 17.86
C ILE A 99 5.20 5.44 19.08
N ILE A 100 5.75 6.57 19.53
CA ILE A 100 6.69 6.61 20.66
C ILE A 100 5.99 6.34 22.00
N PHE A 101 4.80 6.91 22.21
CA PHE A 101 4.14 6.88 23.51
C PHE A 101 3.13 5.72 23.66
N GLU A 102 2.47 5.31 22.56
CA GLU A 102 1.38 4.33 22.64
C GLU A 102 1.78 2.94 22.13
N VAL A 103 2.74 2.83 21.20
CA VAL A 103 3.10 1.54 20.64
C VAL A 103 4.10 0.83 21.55
N LYS A 104 3.59 -0.14 22.31
CA LYS A 104 4.43 -1.08 23.08
C LYS A 104 4.78 -2.26 22.18
N ALA A 105 6.03 -2.31 21.74
CA ALA A 105 6.52 -3.51 21.04
C ALA A 105 6.55 -4.68 22.03
N PRO A 106 5.98 -5.86 21.69
CA PRO A 106 6.11 -7.04 22.53
C PRO A 106 7.58 -7.41 22.61
N GLU A 107 8.03 -7.77 23.83
CA GLU A 107 9.39 -8.29 24.00
C GLU A 107 9.58 -9.56 23.16
N PRO A 108 10.67 -9.65 22.41
CA PRO A 108 10.96 -10.82 21.60
C PRO A 108 11.15 -12.03 22.53
N LYS A 109 10.19 -12.94 22.54
CA LYS A 109 10.15 -14.12 23.41
C LYS A 109 11.33 -15.07 23.26
N ASN A 110 12.16 -14.98 22.21
CA ASN A 110 13.44 -15.68 22.02
C ASN A 110 14.21 -14.95 20.92
N ALA A 111 14.90 -13.89 21.27
CA ALA A 111 15.85 -13.26 20.35
C ALA A 111 17.13 -14.14 20.27
N HIS A 112 17.05 -15.29 19.59
CA HIS A 112 18.27 -15.82 19.04
C HIS A 112 18.80 -14.77 18.06
N ARG A 113 19.95 -14.18 18.41
CA ARG A 113 20.69 -13.21 17.56
C ARG A 113 21.32 -13.92 16.34
N THR A 114 20.54 -14.71 15.62
CA THR A 114 20.96 -15.23 14.32
C THR A 114 20.76 -14.10 13.31
N ASN A 115 21.74 -13.94 12.44
CA ASN A 115 21.62 -12.97 11.34
C ASN A 115 20.38 -13.35 10.50
N PRO A 116 19.32 -12.50 10.45
CA PRO A 116 18.05 -12.86 9.83
C PRO A 116 18.16 -13.08 8.31
N ILE A 117 19.28 -12.70 7.69
CA ILE A 117 19.55 -12.86 6.25
C ILE A 117 20.54 -14.03 6.01
N SER A 118 20.87 -14.82 7.05
CA SER A 118 21.75 -15.97 6.88
C SER A 118 21.10 -17.07 6.03
N ARG A 119 21.91 -17.88 5.33
CA ARG A 119 21.42 -19.04 4.57
C ARG A 119 20.64 -20.01 5.46
N GLU A 120 21.05 -20.13 6.72
CA GLU A 120 20.38 -20.97 7.71
C GLU A 120 18.97 -20.43 8.05
N ALA A 121 18.82 -19.12 8.27
CA ALA A 121 17.53 -18.48 8.50
C ALA A 121 16.60 -18.62 7.27
N MET A 122 17.14 -18.42 6.07
CA MET A 122 16.40 -18.58 4.81
C MET A 122 15.98 -20.05 4.59
N GLY A 123 16.78 -21.02 4.99
CA GLY A 123 16.47 -22.46 4.92
C GLY A 123 15.35 -22.89 5.87
N ARG A 124 15.03 -22.11 6.91
CA ARG A 124 13.89 -22.35 7.81
C ARG A 124 12.54 -21.93 7.24
N LEU A 125 12.54 -21.13 6.15
CA LEU A 125 11.33 -20.78 5.43
C LEU A 125 10.84 -21.99 4.61
N SER A 126 9.58 -22.33 4.78
CA SER A 126 8.99 -23.50 4.11
C SER A 126 8.97 -23.37 2.59
N SER A 127 8.94 -24.51 1.87
CA SER A 127 8.74 -24.50 0.41
C SER A 127 7.43 -23.82 0.00
N ALA A 128 6.39 -23.92 0.85
CA ALA A 128 5.12 -23.21 0.63
C ALA A 128 5.31 -21.67 0.67
N PHE A 129 6.19 -21.16 1.54
CA PHE A 129 6.53 -19.73 1.54
C PHE A 129 7.20 -19.31 0.23
N TRP A 130 8.19 -20.07 -0.26
CA TRP A 130 8.88 -19.77 -1.50
C TRP A 130 7.95 -19.86 -2.73
N MET A 131 7.02 -20.82 -2.72
CA MET A 131 5.98 -20.91 -3.76
C MET A 131 5.06 -19.70 -3.73
N LEU A 132 4.69 -19.21 -2.54
CA LEU A 132 3.91 -17.98 -2.38
C LEU A 132 4.65 -16.78 -2.96
N ILE A 133 5.96 -16.64 -2.67
CA ILE A 133 6.79 -15.53 -3.19
C ILE A 133 6.88 -15.61 -4.72
N ALA A 134 7.10 -16.80 -5.28
CA ALA A 134 7.13 -16.99 -6.73
C ALA A 134 5.77 -16.63 -7.37
N ALA A 135 4.67 -17.08 -6.78
CA ALA A 135 3.32 -16.72 -7.24
C ALA A 135 3.07 -15.21 -7.15
N ALA A 136 3.48 -14.57 -6.05
CA ALA A 136 3.36 -13.13 -5.88
C ALA A 136 4.22 -12.33 -6.90
N ALA A 137 5.40 -12.85 -7.25
CA ALA A 137 6.26 -12.25 -8.28
C ALA A 137 5.60 -12.32 -9.66
N VAL A 138 5.09 -13.50 -10.06
CA VAL A 138 4.35 -13.68 -11.33
C VAL A 138 3.11 -12.78 -11.36
N PHE A 139 2.36 -12.74 -10.26
CA PHE A 139 1.19 -11.88 -10.13
C PHE A 139 1.54 -10.39 -10.24
N SER A 140 2.68 -9.96 -9.68
CA SER A 140 3.16 -8.58 -9.79
C SER A 140 3.53 -8.22 -11.24
N LEU A 141 4.08 -9.17 -12.01
CA LEU A 141 4.37 -8.99 -13.44
C LEU A 141 3.09 -8.88 -14.29
N ALA A 142 2.02 -9.57 -13.90
CA ALA A 142 0.73 -9.48 -14.59
C ALA A 142 0.03 -8.11 -14.39
N ARG A 143 0.47 -7.33 -13.41
CA ARG A 143 -0.07 -5.98 -13.13
C ARG A 143 0.70 -4.94 -13.92
N PHE A 144 0.00 -4.18 -14.74
CA PHE A 144 0.61 -3.02 -15.40
C PHE A 144 0.64 -1.78 -14.47
N SER A 145 1.42 -0.78 -14.87
CA SER A 145 1.50 0.48 -14.12
C SER A 145 0.18 1.27 -14.20
N ASN A 146 -0.21 1.92 -13.11
CA ASN A 146 -1.33 2.86 -13.08
C ASN A 146 -1.22 3.97 -14.14
N ALA A 147 -0.01 4.23 -14.68
CA ALA A 147 0.20 5.15 -15.77
C ALA A 147 -0.59 4.79 -17.04
N PHE A 148 -0.79 3.49 -17.31
CA PHE A 148 -1.60 3.07 -18.47
C PHE A 148 -3.09 3.40 -18.29
N ILE A 149 -3.61 3.36 -17.06
CA ILE A 149 -4.98 3.82 -16.78
C ILE A 149 -5.10 5.31 -17.09
N VAL A 150 -4.12 6.11 -16.66
CA VAL A 150 -4.06 7.55 -16.92
C VAL A 150 -3.99 7.84 -18.43
N LEU A 151 -3.12 7.15 -19.14
CA LEU A 151 -2.98 7.30 -20.59
C LEU A 151 -4.28 6.92 -21.32
N ARG A 152 -4.91 5.81 -20.93
CA ARG A 152 -6.18 5.41 -21.54
C ARG A 152 -7.30 6.38 -21.24
N ALA A 153 -7.37 6.91 -20.02
CA ALA A 153 -8.32 7.97 -19.66
C ALA A 153 -8.19 9.20 -20.56
N ALA A 154 -6.96 9.66 -20.80
CA ALA A 154 -6.70 10.77 -21.71
C ALA A 154 -7.08 10.43 -23.16
N ASN A 155 -6.78 9.22 -23.63
CA ASN A 155 -7.10 8.78 -25.00
C ASN A 155 -8.60 8.72 -25.30
N VAL A 156 -9.45 8.46 -24.30
CA VAL A 156 -10.92 8.42 -24.48
C VAL A 156 -11.59 9.76 -24.18
N GLY A 157 -10.81 10.85 -24.04
CA GLY A 157 -11.32 12.21 -23.92
C GLY A 157 -11.54 12.70 -22.48
N ILE A 158 -11.04 12.00 -21.45
CA ILE A 158 -10.99 12.55 -20.09
C ILE A 158 -9.92 13.66 -20.05
N SER A 159 -10.35 14.89 -19.73
CA SER A 159 -9.41 16.03 -19.68
C SER A 159 -8.32 15.83 -18.63
N ALA A 160 -7.13 16.38 -18.88
CA ALA A 160 -6.00 16.28 -17.95
C ALA A 160 -6.33 16.76 -16.53
N ALA A 161 -7.21 17.74 -16.39
CA ALA A 161 -7.68 18.23 -15.10
C ALA A 161 -8.52 17.21 -14.33
N MET A 162 -9.19 16.27 -15.01
CA MET A 162 -10.04 15.24 -14.40
C MET A 162 -9.30 13.92 -14.16
N VAL A 163 -8.12 13.71 -14.73
CA VAL A 163 -7.32 12.48 -14.53
C VAL A 163 -7.03 12.21 -13.05
N PRO A 164 -6.71 13.20 -12.19
CA PRO A 164 -6.54 12.94 -10.75
C PRO A 164 -7.78 12.33 -10.09
N LEU A 165 -9.01 12.69 -10.55
CA LEU A 165 -10.25 12.13 -10.02
C LEU A 165 -10.40 10.64 -10.34
N VAL A 166 -9.86 10.17 -11.47
CA VAL A 166 -9.80 8.74 -11.81
C VAL A 166 -8.96 7.99 -10.77
N MET A 167 -7.82 8.57 -10.37
CA MET A 167 -6.97 7.99 -9.33
C MET A 167 -7.62 8.06 -7.93
N VAL A 168 -8.35 9.12 -7.64
CA VAL A 168 -9.16 9.25 -6.41
C VAL A 168 -10.21 8.14 -6.35
N LEU A 169 -10.96 7.92 -7.43
CA LEU A 169 -11.96 6.84 -7.52
C LEU A 169 -11.31 5.47 -7.27
N MET A 170 -10.19 5.19 -7.93
CA MET A 170 -9.44 3.93 -7.73
C MET A 170 -9.07 3.72 -6.25
N ASN A 171 -8.47 4.72 -5.63
CA ASN A 171 -8.04 4.64 -4.24
C ASN A 171 -9.22 4.57 -3.26
N ALA A 172 -10.33 5.24 -3.55
CA ALA A 172 -11.55 5.15 -2.77
C ALA A 172 -12.13 3.73 -2.80
N VAL A 173 -12.31 3.16 -3.99
CA VAL A 173 -12.78 1.77 -4.12
C VAL A 173 -11.83 0.81 -3.40
N PHE A 174 -10.53 0.98 -3.56
CA PHE A 174 -9.52 0.20 -2.87
C PHE A 174 -9.64 0.33 -1.33
N ALA A 175 -9.77 1.55 -0.80
CA ALA A 175 -9.93 1.79 0.63
C ALA A 175 -11.18 1.12 1.19
N PHE A 176 -12.34 1.30 0.54
CA PHE A 176 -13.61 0.74 1.01
C PHE A 176 -13.69 -0.78 0.86
N SER A 177 -13.05 -1.37 -0.14
CA SER A 177 -13.08 -2.82 -0.38
C SER A 177 -12.07 -3.61 0.46
N SER A 178 -10.95 -3.01 0.87
CA SER A 178 -9.87 -3.71 1.57
C SER A 178 -10.29 -4.33 2.90
N TYR A 179 -11.03 -3.60 3.72
CA TYR A 179 -11.49 -4.12 5.01
C TYR A 179 -12.53 -5.24 4.88
N PRO A 180 -13.59 -5.13 4.07
CA PRO A 180 -14.52 -6.22 3.81
C PRO A 180 -13.85 -7.49 3.29
N PHE A 181 -12.94 -7.38 2.31
CA PHE A 181 -12.20 -8.53 1.81
C PHE A 181 -11.25 -9.11 2.86
N GLY A 182 -10.58 -8.27 3.64
CA GLY A 182 -9.77 -8.72 4.77
C GLY A 182 -10.58 -9.52 5.78
N LYS A 183 -11.75 -9.02 6.19
CA LYS A 183 -12.67 -9.71 7.09
C LYS A 183 -13.22 -11.01 6.50
N ALA A 184 -13.47 -11.04 5.18
CA ALA A 184 -13.85 -12.27 4.49
C ALA A 184 -12.74 -13.32 4.51
N ALA A 185 -11.46 -12.92 4.45
CA ALA A 185 -10.31 -13.82 4.53
C ALA A 185 -10.14 -14.54 5.87
N ASP A 186 -10.77 -14.04 6.92
CA ASP A 186 -10.81 -14.71 8.23
C ASP A 186 -11.89 -15.81 8.29
N ARG A 187 -12.88 -15.78 7.38
CA ARG A 187 -14.03 -16.71 7.35
C ARG A 187 -13.95 -17.75 6.26
N ILE A 188 -13.37 -17.41 5.11
CA ILE A 188 -13.23 -18.28 3.94
C ILE A 188 -11.73 -18.49 3.65
N HIS A 189 -11.42 -19.57 2.93
CA HIS A 189 -10.02 -19.82 2.57
C HIS A 189 -9.48 -18.68 1.70
N PRO A 190 -8.35 -18.03 2.08
CA PRO A 190 -7.85 -16.83 1.41
C PRO A 190 -7.57 -17.00 -0.09
N ILE A 191 -7.38 -18.24 -0.57
CA ILE A 191 -7.17 -18.54 -2.00
C ILE A 191 -8.35 -18.09 -2.86
N TRP A 192 -9.59 -18.22 -2.37
CA TRP A 192 -10.77 -17.80 -3.12
C TRP A 192 -10.80 -16.30 -3.34
N LEU A 193 -10.33 -15.54 -2.38
CA LEU A 193 -10.22 -14.07 -2.50
C LEU A 193 -9.11 -13.67 -3.46
N LEU A 194 -7.97 -14.38 -3.47
CA LEU A 194 -6.93 -14.17 -4.48
C LEU A 194 -7.46 -14.49 -5.88
N THR A 195 -8.18 -15.60 -6.04
CA THR A 195 -8.81 -15.96 -7.32
C THR A 195 -9.80 -14.88 -7.77
N LEU A 196 -10.67 -14.41 -6.88
CA LEU A 196 -11.58 -13.31 -7.17
C LEU A 196 -10.81 -12.02 -7.56
N GLY A 197 -9.73 -11.73 -6.86
CA GLY A 197 -8.85 -10.61 -7.19
C GLY A 197 -8.23 -10.74 -8.58
N ILE A 198 -7.82 -11.94 -9.00
CA ILE A 198 -7.32 -12.21 -10.36
C ILE A 198 -8.43 -12.00 -11.40
N VAL A 199 -9.66 -12.46 -11.11
CA VAL A 199 -10.82 -12.23 -11.98
C VAL A 199 -11.08 -10.73 -12.15
N PHE A 200 -11.05 -9.95 -11.07
CA PHE A 200 -11.18 -8.51 -11.15
C PHE A 200 -10.05 -7.85 -11.94
N LEU A 201 -8.81 -8.32 -11.79
CA LEU A 201 -7.67 -7.85 -12.57
C LEU A 201 -7.90 -8.08 -14.06
N PHE A 202 -8.24 -9.31 -14.44
CA PHE A 202 -8.49 -9.66 -15.83
C PHE A 202 -9.66 -8.86 -16.41
N ALA A 203 -10.78 -8.80 -15.70
CA ALA A 203 -11.94 -8.01 -16.11
C ALA A 203 -11.60 -6.53 -16.29
N SER A 204 -10.82 -5.95 -15.36
CA SER A 204 -10.35 -4.57 -15.47
C SER A 204 -9.50 -4.34 -16.72
N GLN A 205 -8.56 -5.24 -16.99
CA GLN A 205 -7.65 -5.14 -18.15
C GLN A 205 -8.44 -5.26 -19.48
N VAL A 206 -9.36 -6.22 -19.57
CA VAL A 206 -10.21 -6.38 -20.76
C VAL A 206 -11.10 -5.16 -20.95
N THR A 207 -11.75 -4.70 -19.89
CA THR A 207 -12.60 -3.48 -19.94
C THR A 207 -11.80 -2.27 -20.36
N LEU A 208 -10.57 -2.09 -19.86
CA LEU A 208 -9.71 -0.98 -20.22
C LEU A 208 -9.22 -1.08 -21.67
N ALA A 209 -8.89 -2.26 -22.15
CA ALA A 209 -8.46 -2.50 -23.54
C ALA A 209 -9.58 -2.16 -24.53
N LEU A 210 -10.82 -2.53 -24.21
CA LEU A 210 -12.00 -2.32 -25.05
C LEU A 210 -12.67 -0.94 -24.81
N ALA A 211 -12.17 -0.13 -23.86
CA ALA A 211 -12.78 1.12 -23.47
C ALA A 211 -12.85 2.10 -24.67
N SER A 212 -14.05 2.44 -25.10
CA SER A 212 -14.32 3.43 -26.16
C SER A 212 -14.84 4.75 -25.63
N SER A 213 -15.14 4.85 -24.33
CA SER A 213 -15.67 6.06 -23.70
C SER A 213 -15.19 6.19 -22.24
N PRO A 214 -15.28 7.40 -21.64
CA PRO A 214 -14.92 7.63 -20.24
C PRO A 214 -15.58 6.66 -19.24
N VAL A 215 -16.84 6.28 -19.48
CA VAL A 215 -17.59 5.37 -18.59
C VAL A 215 -16.92 4.00 -18.49
N TRP A 216 -16.44 3.44 -19.59
CA TRP A 216 -15.72 2.18 -19.59
C TRP A 216 -14.39 2.26 -18.83
N VAL A 217 -13.68 3.38 -18.92
CA VAL A 217 -12.46 3.60 -18.13
C VAL A 217 -12.79 3.67 -16.65
N LEU A 218 -13.85 4.37 -16.25
CA LEU A 218 -14.28 4.41 -14.84
C LEU A 218 -14.70 3.02 -14.33
N ALA A 219 -15.41 2.22 -15.13
CA ALA A 219 -15.74 0.85 -14.78
C ALA A 219 -14.48 -0.02 -14.58
N ALA A 220 -13.52 0.08 -15.49
CA ALA A 220 -12.22 -0.61 -15.37
C ALA A 220 -11.47 -0.19 -14.11
N VAL A 221 -11.50 1.08 -13.74
CA VAL A 221 -10.87 1.63 -12.53
C VAL A 221 -11.52 1.11 -11.25
N VAL A 222 -12.86 0.96 -11.24
CA VAL A 222 -13.57 0.33 -10.12
C VAL A 222 -13.12 -1.13 -9.97
N LEU A 223 -13.09 -1.91 -11.05
CA LEU A 223 -12.61 -3.29 -11.04
C LEU A 223 -11.16 -3.39 -10.58
N TRP A 224 -10.30 -2.45 -10.99
CA TRP A 224 -8.91 -2.35 -10.54
C TRP A 224 -8.81 -2.08 -9.05
N GLY A 225 -9.62 -1.16 -8.50
CA GLY A 225 -9.68 -0.88 -7.07
C GLY A 225 -10.13 -2.10 -6.25
N LEU A 226 -11.15 -2.83 -6.73
CA LEU A 226 -11.62 -4.09 -6.13
C LEU A 226 -10.53 -5.16 -6.16
N HIS A 227 -9.80 -5.31 -7.29
CA HIS A 227 -8.64 -6.19 -7.39
C HIS A 227 -7.59 -5.89 -6.32
N LEU A 228 -7.23 -4.62 -6.14
CA LEU A 228 -6.26 -4.21 -5.12
C LEU A 228 -6.75 -4.57 -3.71
N GLY A 229 -8.03 -4.30 -3.40
CA GLY A 229 -8.64 -4.62 -2.12
C GLY A 229 -8.67 -6.11 -1.81
N ALA A 230 -8.97 -6.93 -2.83
CA ALA A 230 -9.04 -8.39 -2.69
C ALA A 230 -7.68 -9.08 -2.63
N THR A 231 -6.56 -8.40 -2.95
CA THR A 231 -5.26 -9.08 -3.07
C THR A 231 -4.20 -8.58 -2.11
N GLN A 232 -4.04 -7.26 -1.93
CA GLN A 232 -2.87 -6.73 -1.20
C GLN A 232 -2.83 -7.14 0.28
N GLY A 233 -3.97 -7.08 0.99
CA GLY A 233 -4.06 -7.54 2.38
C GLY A 233 -3.87 -9.05 2.51
N ILE A 234 -4.36 -9.81 1.53
CA ILE A 234 -4.34 -11.28 1.55
C ILE A 234 -2.91 -11.84 1.42
N PHE A 235 -2.06 -11.25 0.61
CA PHE A 235 -0.65 -11.65 0.56
C PHE A 235 0.02 -11.48 1.92
N SER A 236 -0.25 -10.40 2.64
CA SER A 236 0.26 -10.18 3.99
C SER A 236 -0.24 -11.24 4.98
N VAL A 237 -1.51 -11.68 4.87
CA VAL A 237 -2.07 -12.76 5.68
C VAL A 237 -1.33 -14.08 5.43
N PHE A 238 -1.06 -14.42 4.17
CA PHE A 238 -0.31 -15.64 3.85
C PHE A 238 1.11 -15.60 4.39
N ILE A 239 1.82 -14.48 4.23
CA ILE A 239 3.17 -14.30 4.79
C ILE A 239 3.13 -14.48 6.31
N ALA A 240 2.18 -13.84 6.99
CA ALA A 240 2.03 -13.94 8.45
C ALA A 240 1.76 -15.39 8.94
N LYS A 241 1.05 -16.19 8.13
CA LYS A 241 0.74 -17.60 8.44
C LYS A 241 1.90 -18.57 8.15
N LEU A 242 2.69 -18.31 7.11
CA LEU A 242 3.74 -19.20 6.64
C LEU A 242 5.11 -18.89 7.24
N ALA A 243 5.37 -17.65 7.64
CA ALA A 243 6.64 -17.25 8.22
C ALA A 243 6.71 -17.58 9.73
N PRO A 244 7.81 -18.20 10.20
CA PRO A 244 8.11 -18.34 11.63
C PRO A 244 8.10 -16.98 12.33
N GLU A 245 7.72 -16.92 13.60
CA GLU A 245 7.57 -15.67 14.33
C GLU A 245 8.83 -14.81 14.38
N ASP A 246 9.99 -15.46 14.55
CA ASP A 246 11.30 -14.84 14.60
C ASP A 246 11.81 -14.34 13.23
N LEU A 247 11.24 -14.84 12.12
CA LEU A 247 11.60 -14.46 10.74
C LEU A 247 10.55 -13.57 10.04
N ARG A 248 9.47 -13.20 10.73
CA ARG A 248 8.42 -12.36 10.13
C ARG A 248 8.96 -11.05 9.56
N GLY A 249 9.89 -10.38 10.28
CA GLY A 249 10.52 -9.16 9.79
C GLY A 249 11.22 -9.35 8.44
N THR A 250 11.96 -10.45 8.29
CA THR A 250 12.65 -10.81 7.04
C THR A 250 11.66 -11.24 5.96
N ALA A 251 10.61 -11.97 6.33
CA ALA A 251 9.61 -12.45 5.37
C ALA A 251 8.75 -11.34 4.76
N PHE A 252 8.56 -10.23 5.48
CA PHE A 252 7.86 -9.05 4.96
C PHE A 252 8.79 -8.07 4.23
N GLY A 253 10.10 -8.14 4.41
CA GLY A 253 11.14 -7.30 3.75
C GLY A 253 11.55 -7.81 2.41
#